data_11c14ea78bd0329163f5b3c32159509d
#
_entry.id   11c14ea78bd0329163f5b3c32159509d
#
_cell.length_a   1.000
_cell.length_b   1.000
_cell.length_c   1.000
_cell.angle_alpha   90.00
_cell.angle_beta   90.00
_cell.angle_gamma   90.00
#
_symmetry.space_group_name_H-M   'P 1'
#
loop_
_entity.id
_entity.type
_entity.pdbx_description
1 polymer ?
#
loop_
_entity_poly.entity_id
_entity_poly.type
_entity_poly.pdbx_seq_one_letter_code
_entity_poly.pdbx_strand_id
1 'polypeptide(L)'
;MFKPLDPLLHSELRLGIMSILMNAESADFVFIREATCATAGNLSVQIDKLATAGYLTVRKTFKGKRPQTLCSATQQGRDAFASYIEALKSYIITDSLKEQ
;
A
#
# COMPACT_ATOMS: atom_id res chain seq x y z
N MET A 1 20.05 -9.90 -11.61
CA MET A 1 19.80 -8.66 -12.34
C MET A 1 18.48 -8.02 -11.93
N PHE A 2 17.36 -8.57 -12.35
CA PHE A 2 16.07 -8.06 -11.92
C PHE A 2 15.64 -8.76 -10.64
N LYS A 3 15.27 -7.97 -9.63
CA LYS A 3 14.76 -8.52 -8.38
C LYS A 3 13.26 -8.82 -8.50
N PRO A 4 12.76 -9.89 -7.87
CA PRO A 4 11.34 -10.19 -7.92
C PRO A 4 10.51 -9.06 -7.33
N LEU A 5 9.41 -8.73 -7.98
CA LEU A 5 8.44 -7.77 -7.48
C LEU A 5 7.39 -8.53 -6.67
N ASP A 6 7.10 -8.03 -5.46
CA ASP A 6 6.05 -8.60 -4.63
C ASP A 6 4.72 -8.54 -5.40
N PRO A 7 4.11 -9.67 -5.75
CA PRO A 7 2.88 -9.64 -6.55
C PRO A 7 1.72 -8.98 -5.83
N LEU A 8 1.73 -8.96 -4.50
CA LEU A 8 0.66 -8.30 -3.74
C LEU A 8 0.76 -6.78 -3.88
N LEU A 9 1.97 -6.23 -3.94
CA LEU A 9 2.19 -4.80 -4.11
C LEU A 9 2.24 -4.38 -5.58
N HIS A 10 2.40 -5.33 -6.48
CA HIS A 10 2.47 -5.06 -7.91
C HIS A 10 1.05 -4.90 -8.48
N SER A 11 0.35 -3.91 -7.97
CA SER A 11 -1.02 -3.57 -8.32
C SER A 11 -1.19 -2.09 -8.04
N GLU A 12 -1.69 -1.36 -9.01
CA GLU A 12 -1.85 0.09 -8.89
C GLU A 12 -2.61 0.47 -7.62
N LEU A 13 -3.74 -0.16 -7.36
CA LEU A 13 -4.56 0.21 -6.20
C LEU A 13 -3.91 -0.21 -4.89
N ARG A 14 -3.41 -1.44 -4.78
CA ARG A 14 -2.76 -1.88 -3.54
C ARG A 14 -1.49 -1.10 -3.27
N LEU A 15 -0.72 -0.80 -4.30
CA LEU A 15 0.47 0.04 -4.15
C LEU A 15 0.09 1.45 -3.68
N GLY A 16 -0.98 2.01 -4.25
CA GLY A 16 -1.50 3.32 -3.85
C GLY A 16 -1.92 3.35 -2.38
N ILE A 17 -2.64 2.32 -1.94
CA ILE A 17 -3.06 2.19 -0.54
C ILE A 17 -1.83 2.20 0.38
N MET A 18 -0.86 1.33 0.10
CA MET A 18 0.32 1.23 0.94
C MET A 18 1.17 2.50 0.88
N SER A 19 1.23 3.17 -0.25
CA SER A 19 1.95 4.44 -0.39
C SER A 19 1.36 5.51 0.54
N ILE A 20 0.04 5.59 0.62
CA ILE A 20 -0.63 6.50 1.54
C ILE A 20 -0.24 6.16 2.99
N LEU A 21 -0.25 4.87 3.33
CA LEU A 21 0.02 4.42 4.69
C LEU A 21 1.50 4.56 5.08
N MET A 22 2.41 4.67 4.12
CA MET A 22 3.82 4.96 4.42
C MET A 22 4.01 6.39 4.93
N ASN A 23 3.11 7.28 4.58
CA ASN A 23 3.21 8.70 4.90
C ASN A 23 2.27 9.16 6.02
N ALA A 24 1.59 8.21 6.66
CA ALA A 24 0.62 8.52 7.72
C ALA A 24 0.64 7.43 8.77
N GLU A 25 0.33 7.81 10.01
CA GLU A 25 0.18 6.86 11.10
C GLU A 25 -1.06 5.98 10.89
N SER A 26 -2.13 6.60 10.38
CA SER A 26 -3.33 5.90 9.96
C SER A 26 -4.03 6.73 8.90
N ALA A 27 -4.87 6.09 8.11
CA ALA A 27 -5.68 6.77 7.10
C ALA A 27 -7.10 6.22 7.10
N ASP A 28 -8.06 7.11 6.94
CA ASP A 28 -9.48 6.82 6.89
C ASP A 28 -9.83 6.20 5.54
N PHE A 29 -10.75 5.25 5.54
CA PHE A 29 -11.24 4.58 4.34
C PHE A 29 -11.73 5.58 3.28
N VAL A 30 -12.50 6.60 3.71
CA VAL A 30 -13.04 7.61 2.78
C VAL A 30 -11.90 8.39 2.12
N PHE A 31 -10.90 8.77 2.90
CA PHE A 31 -9.72 9.47 2.36
C PHE A 31 -8.98 8.61 1.33
N ILE A 32 -8.74 7.33 1.68
CA ILE A 32 -8.04 6.41 0.79
C ILE A 32 -8.84 6.24 -0.51
N ARG A 33 -10.16 6.09 -0.40
CA ARG A 33 -11.01 5.93 -1.57
C ARG A 33 -10.93 7.14 -2.49
N GLU A 34 -10.99 8.33 -1.94
CA GLU A 34 -10.91 9.56 -2.74
C GLU A 34 -9.53 9.73 -3.37
N ALA A 35 -8.48 9.47 -2.61
CA ALA A 35 -7.10 9.61 -3.10
C ALA A 35 -6.77 8.61 -4.21
N THR A 36 -7.35 7.43 -4.18
CA THR A 36 -7.09 6.38 -5.17
C THR A 36 -8.13 6.36 -6.29
N CYS A 37 -9.21 7.13 -6.19
CA CYS A 37 -10.33 7.12 -7.12
C CYS A 37 -10.99 5.76 -7.27
N ALA A 38 -10.88 4.91 -6.25
CA ALA A 38 -11.44 3.57 -6.27
C ALA A 38 -12.91 3.57 -5.90
N THR A 39 -13.64 2.53 -6.30
CA THR A 39 -14.97 2.28 -5.77
C THR A 39 -14.84 1.73 -4.35
N ALA A 40 -15.87 1.95 -3.52
CA ALA A 40 -15.87 1.42 -2.15
C ALA A 40 -15.72 -0.10 -2.14
N GLY A 41 -16.41 -0.79 -3.04
CA GLY A 41 -16.36 -2.26 -3.11
C GLY A 41 -14.96 -2.77 -3.48
N ASN A 42 -14.36 -2.22 -4.50
CA ASN A 42 -13.02 -2.65 -4.89
C ASN A 42 -11.97 -2.30 -3.83
N LEU A 43 -12.08 -1.12 -3.24
CA LEU A 43 -11.17 -0.73 -2.16
C LEU A 43 -11.26 -1.70 -0.98
N SER A 44 -12.48 -2.06 -0.55
CA SER A 44 -12.67 -3.03 0.52
C SER A 44 -11.97 -4.36 0.23
N VAL A 45 -12.12 -4.86 -1.00
CA VAL A 45 -11.48 -6.13 -1.41
C VAL A 45 -9.96 -6.02 -1.32
N GLN A 46 -9.39 -4.92 -1.79
CA GLN A 46 -7.94 -4.76 -1.80
C GLN A 46 -7.38 -4.56 -0.38
N ILE A 47 -8.09 -3.81 0.45
CA ILE A 47 -7.71 -3.66 1.85
C ILE A 47 -7.73 -5.01 2.56
N ASP A 48 -8.75 -5.84 2.32
CA ASP A 48 -8.83 -7.18 2.91
C ASP A 48 -7.66 -8.06 2.49
N LYS A 49 -7.26 -7.99 1.22
CA LYS A 49 -6.09 -8.74 0.75
C LYS A 49 -4.82 -8.34 1.47
N LEU A 50 -4.62 -7.04 1.64
CA LEU A 50 -3.44 -6.51 2.34
C LEU A 50 -3.48 -6.87 3.82
N ALA A 51 -4.65 -6.79 4.46
CA ALA A 51 -4.81 -7.14 5.86
C ALA A 51 -4.56 -8.63 6.09
N THR A 52 -5.09 -9.49 5.23
CA THR A 52 -4.90 -10.94 5.31
C THR A 52 -3.42 -11.31 5.17
N ALA A 53 -2.68 -10.59 4.35
CA ALA A 53 -1.25 -10.81 4.18
C ALA A 53 -0.42 -10.22 5.33
N GLY A 54 -1.04 -9.48 6.24
CA GLY A 54 -0.35 -8.88 7.38
C GLY A 54 0.33 -7.55 7.08
N TYR A 55 0.01 -6.91 5.94
CA TYR A 55 0.66 -5.67 5.54
C TYR A 55 0.03 -4.43 6.17
N LEU A 56 -1.23 -4.52 6.56
CA LEU A 56 -1.92 -3.44 7.26
C LEU A 56 -2.91 -4.00 8.26
N THR A 57 -3.35 -3.15 9.16
CA THR A 57 -4.42 -3.45 10.11
C THR A 57 -5.59 -2.51 9.86
N VAL A 58 -6.78 -3.01 10.14
CA VAL A 58 -8.02 -2.25 10.01
C VAL A 58 -8.63 -2.11 11.39
N ARG A 59 -8.96 -0.88 11.76
CA ARG A 59 -9.61 -0.62 13.03
C ARG A 59 -10.89 0.16 12.78
N LYS A 60 -11.99 -0.34 13.33
CA LYS A 60 -13.28 0.36 13.27
C LYS A 60 -13.46 1.20 14.52
N THR A 61 -13.81 2.45 14.33
CA THR A 61 -13.96 3.42 15.39
C THR A 61 -15.07 4.40 15.04
N PHE A 62 -15.17 5.47 15.78
CA PHE A 62 -16.14 6.52 15.53
C PHE A 62 -15.46 7.88 15.52
N LYS A 63 -15.91 8.74 14.64
CA LYS A 63 -15.58 10.16 14.64
C LYS A 63 -16.86 10.90 14.99
N GLY A 64 -16.99 11.26 16.28
CA GLY A 64 -18.27 11.71 16.82
C GLY A 64 -19.25 10.55 16.78
N LYS A 65 -20.39 10.71 16.12
CA LYS A 65 -21.41 9.66 15.97
C LYS A 65 -21.25 8.86 14.68
N ARG A 66 -20.27 9.18 13.84
CA ARG A 66 -20.06 8.51 12.57
C ARG A 66 -19.13 7.33 12.70
N PRO A 67 -19.50 6.16 12.17
CA PRO A 67 -18.55 5.06 12.06
C PRO A 67 -17.38 5.47 11.16
N GLN A 68 -16.18 5.06 11.55
CA GLN A 68 -14.95 5.36 10.81
C GLN A 68 -14.10 4.11 10.75
N THR A 69 -13.55 3.84 9.57
CA THR A 69 -12.62 2.73 9.35
C THR A 69 -11.23 3.31 9.13
N LEU A 70 -10.30 2.96 10.01
CA LEU A 70 -8.91 3.41 9.92
C LEU A 70 -8.01 2.26 9.54
N CYS A 71 -7.09 2.53 8.62
CA CYS A 71 -6.06 1.58 8.20
C CYS A 71 -4.70 2.10 8.65
N SER A 72 -3.84 1.19 9.07
CA SER A 72 -2.45 1.51 9.45
C SER A 72 -1.53 0.44 8.90
N ALA A 73 -0.37 0.83 8.40
CA ALA A 73 0.63 -0.14 7.94
C ALA A 73 1.24 -0.86 9.15
N THR A 74 1.48 -2.15 8.98
CA THR A 74 2.27 -2.92 9.94
C THR A 74 3.76 -2.76 9.63
N GLN A 75 4.62 -3.20 10.54
CA GLN A 75 6.05 -3.23 10.24
C GLN A 75 6.33 -4.15 9.05
N GLN A 76 5.64 -5.29 8.98
CA GLN A 76 5.76 -6.19 7.84
C GLN A 76 5.38 -5.49 6.52
N GLY A 77 4.31 -4.71 6.53
CA GLY A 77 3.89 -3.94 5.36
C GLY A 77 4.91 -2.87 4.97
N ARG A 78 5.49 -2.20 5.96
CA ARG A 78 6.53 -1.19 5.71
C ARG A 78 7.78 -1.83 5.11
N ASP A 79 8.20 -2.97 5.64
CA ASP A 79 9.35 -3.70 5.12
C ASP A 79 9.09 -4.20 3.70
N ALA A 80 7.90 -4.74 3.45
CA ALA A 80 7.52 -5.21 2.12
C ALA A 80 7.51 -4.06 1.10
N PHE A 81 7.01 -2.89 1.50
CA PHE A 81 6.99 -1.72 0.63
C PHE A 81 8.43 -1.27 0.30
N ALA A 82 9.29 -1.19 1.30
CA ALA A 82 10.70 -0.82 1.09
C ALA A 82 11.39 -1.80 0.14
N SER A 83 11.17 -3.10 0.34
CA SER A 83 11.72 -4.14 -0.55
C SER A 83 11.18 -4.03 -1.96
N TYR A 84 9.90 -3.70 -2.10
CA TYR A 84 9.28 -3.50 -3.42
C TYR A 84 9.94 -2.34 -4.16
N ILE A 85 10.17 -1.22 -3.48
CA ILE A 85 10.82 -0.06 -4.10
C ILE A 85 12.25 -0.40 -4.53
N GLU A 86 13.00 -1.12 -3.69
CA GLU A 86 14.34 -1.56 -4.05
C GLU A 86 14.31 -2.51 -5.25
N ALA A 87 13.36 -3.43 -5.28
CA ALA A 87 13.21 -4.33 -6.41
C ALA A 87 12.84 -3.57 -7.69
N LEU A 88 11.95 -2.58 -7.58
CA LEU A 88 11.54 -1.76 -8.71
C LEU A 88 12.73 -0.98 -9.28
N LYS A 89 13.62 -0.49 -8.43
CA LYS A 89 14.84 0.20 -8.88
C LYS A 89 15.69 -0.65 -9.80
N SER A 90 15.68 -1.97 -9.62
CA SER A 90 16.46 -2.86 -10.49
C SER A 90 15.97 -2.83 -11.94
N TYR A 91 14.75 -2.33 -12.18
CA TYR A 91 14.15 -2.23 -13.52
C TYR A 91 14.38 -0.87 -14.16
N ILE A 92 14.70 0.15 -13.36
CA ILE A 92 14.82 1.52 -13.86
C ILE A 92 16.21 2.11 -13.68
N ILE A 93 17.16 1.36 -13.11
CA ILE A 93 18.53 1.81 -12.98
C ILE A 93 19.12 1.96 -14.37
N THR A 94 19.61 3.16 -14.67
CA THR A 94 20.24 3.45 -15.95
C THR A 94 21.74 3.64 -15.84
N ASP A 95 22.25 3.93 -14.66
CA ASP A 95 23.67 4.22 -14.47
C ASP A 95 24.56 3.03 -14.82
N SER A 96 24.18 1.83 -14.40
CA SER A 96 24.89 0.61 -14.74
C SER A 96 24.91 0.36 -16.25
N LEU A 97 23.85 0.72 -16.94
CA LEU A 97 23.73 0.55 -18.38
C LEU A 97 24.57 1.59 -19.13
N LYS A 98 24.69 2.79 -18.56
CA LYS A 98 25.48 3.86 -19.19
C LYS A 98 26.97 3.60 -19.15
N GLU A 99 27.44 2.82 -18.19
CA GLU A 99 28.85 2.49 -18.05
C GLU A 99 29.30 1.41 -19.01
N GLN A 100 28.40 0.81 -19.73
CA GLN A 100 28.67 -0.21 -20.70
C GLN A 100 28.69 0.36 -22.10
#